data_685a0792c378853e649fc45cee9c9028
#
_entry.id   685a0792c378853e649fc45cee9c9028
#
_cell.length_a   1.000
_cell.length_b   1.000
_cell.length_c   1.000
_cell.angle_alpha   90.00
_cell.angle_beta   90.00
_cell.angle_gamma   90.00
#
_symmetry.space_group_name_H-M   'P 1'
#
loop_
_entity.id
_entity.type
_entity.pdbx_description
1 polymer ?
#
loop_
_entity_poly.entity_id
_entity_poly.type
_entity_poly.pdbx_seq_one_letter_code
_entity_poly.pdbx_strand_id
1 'polypeptide(L)'
;AQLDINNDDFYRNFKDLLEKNLNLFNSEELMNLYTDLEGCCWKRLNNSIDEEKRKYFSKEIFELYKKELRMGLHKYEQGYMRIYKFRNIHMAALNLKEYDWLEDFTRKYYKELAPEYRENMYNYSLAVVSFNRGNYENSLKLFSNIKYDYFNLKVDTKNWMLLIYYELNLMEQAYSLIDSYKHFLAKNKNLSTLFKKNNLDFLNYYIKLIKFKNESEVIDLDRMKKEISARGKLIHKGWLLRKIEELIA
;
A
#
# COMPACT_ATOMS: atom_id res chain seq x y z
N ALA A 1 -13.66 17.07 19.46
CA ALA A 1 -12.38 17.14 20.22
C ALA A 1 -11.26 16.73 19.30
N GLN A 2 -10.30 17.63 19.05
CA GLN A 2 -9.07 17.24 18.34
C GLN A 2 -8.32 16.28 19.26
N LEU A 3 -8.27 15.01 18.85
CA LEU A 3 -7.46 13.98 19.50
C LEU A 3 -5.99 14.44 19.44
N ASP A 4 -5.38 14.68 20.60
CA ASP A 4 -3.96 15.00 20.69
C ASP A 4 -3.17 13.80 20.14
N ILE A 5 -2.58 14.01 18.95
CA ILE A 5 -1.87 12.96 18.21
C ILE A 5 -0.64 12.45 19.00
N ASN A 6 -0.14 13.26 19.92
CA ASN A 6 1.06 12.95 20.71
C ASN A 6 0.75 12.22 22.03
N ASN A 7 -0.53 12.17 22.43
CA ASN A 7 -0.96 11.52 23.66
C ASN A 7 -1.46 10.09 23.38
N ASP A 8 -0.57 9.11 23.54
CA ASP A 8 -0.89 7.69 23.34
C ASP A 8 -1.87 7.16 24.39
N ASP A 9 -1.91 7.75 25.58
CA ASP A 9 -2.85 7.36 26.65
C ASP A 9 -4.28 7.72 26.28
N PHE A 10 -4.47 8.85 25.57
CA PHE A 10 -5.79 9.22 25.08
C PHE A 10 -6.34 8.17 24.10
N TYR A 11 -5.51 7.68 23.18
CA TYR A 11 -5.90 6.63 22.24
C TYR A 11 -6.30 5.35 22.98
N ARG A 12 -5.47 4.91 23.94
CA ARG A 12 -5.74 3.70 24.75
C ARG A 12 -7.02 3.84 25.54
N ASN A 13 -7.19 4.96 26.25
CA ASN A 13 -8.39 5.22 27.03
C ASN A 13 -9.66 5.27 26.16
N PHE A 14 -9.59 5.89 24.99
CA PHE A 14 -10.71 5.92 24.05
C PHE A 14 -11.08 4.51 23.57
N LYS A 15 -10.09 3.72 23.16
CA LYS A 15 -10.29 2.33 22.73
C LYS A 15 -10.90 1.49 23.86
N ASP A 16 -10.33 1.55 25.06
CA ASP A 16 -10.81 0.80 26.22
C ASP A 16 -12.24 1.17 26.61
N LEU A 17 -12.55 2.46 26.57
CA LEU A 17 -13.91 2.95 26.87
C LEU A 17 -14.91 2.46 25.83
N LEU A 18 -14.57 2.55 24.54
CA LEU A 18 -15.40 2.04 23.47
C LEU A 18 -15.63 0.53 23.60
N GLU A 19 -14.56 -0.24 23.85
CA GLU A 19 -14.66 -1.71 23.95
C GLU A 19 -15.49 -2.18 25.14
N LYS A 20 -15.51 -1.44 26.24
CA LYS A 20 -16.37 -1.72 27.41
C LYS A 20 -17.82 -1.37 27.21
N ASN A 21 -18.15 -0.53 26.24
CA ASN A 21 -19.48 0.06 26.07
C ASN A 21 -20.07 -0.17 24.66
N LEU A 22 -19.65 -1.22 23.94
CA LEU A 22 -20.09 -1.49 22.56
C LEU A 22 -21.63 -1.60 22.45
N ASN A 23 -22.29 -2.09 23.49
CA ASN A 23 -23.75 -2.24 23.55
C ASN A 23 -24.53 -0.93 23.62
N LEU A 24 -23.88 0.20 23.87
CA LEU A 24 -24.50 1.52 23.91
C LEU A 24 -24.66 2.16 22.52
N PHE A 25 -24.04 1.58 21.50
CA PHE A 25 -23.95 2.17 20.17
C PHE A 25 -24.62 1.28 19.13
N ASN A 26 -25.29 1.89 18.15
CA ASN A 26 -25.74 1.19 16.96
C ASN A 26 -24.57 0.92 15.98
N SER A 27 -24.84 0.15 14.92
CA SER A 27 -23.79 -0.25 13.95
C SER A 27 -23.15 0.94 13.22
N GLU A 28 -23.92 1.98 12.90
CA GLU A 28 -23.39 3.18 12.22
C GLU A 28 -22.48 3.99 13.15
N GLU A 29 -22.91 4.19 14.39
CA GLU A 29 -22.09 4.84 15.41
C GLU A 29 -20.78 4.09 15.66
N LEU A 30 -20.85 2.74 15.78
CA LEU A 30 -19.66 1.90 15.91
C LEU A 30 -18.71 2.05 14.71
N MET A 31 -19.23 2.03 13.46
CA MET A 31 -18.41 2.26 12.27
C MET A 31 -17.67 3.61 12.32
N ASN A 32 -18.34 4.66 12.76
CA ASN A 32 -17.74 5.99 12.87
C ASN A 32 -16.65 6.02 13.96
N LEU A 33 -16.91 5.44 15.13
CA LEU A 33 -15.96 5.38 16.25
C LEU A 33 -14.74 4.54 15.90
N TYR A 34 -14.91 3.39 15.22
CA TYR A 34 -13.78 2.58 14.71
C TYR A 34 -12.99 3.32 13.62
N THR A 35 -13.66 4.05 12.72
CA THR A 35 -12.99 4.91 11.72
C THR A 35 -12.12 5.98 12.39
N ASP A 36 -12.57 6.56 13.50
CA ASP A 36 -11.78 7.52 14.27
C ASP A 36 -10.55 6.85 14.91
N LEU A 37 -10.70 5.64 15.48
CA LEU A 37 -9.57 4.86 16.01
C LEU A 37 -8.55 4.52 14.92
N GLU A 38 -9.01 4.07 13.75
CA GLU A 38 -8.15 3.83 12.59
C GLU A 38 -7.39 5.09 12.17
N GLY A 39 -8.10 6.21 12.09
CA GLY A 39 -7.50 7.51 11.76
C GLY A 39 -6.39 7.91 12.74
N CYS A 40 -6.61 7.64 14.04
CA CYS A 40 -5.59 7.84 15.07
C CYS A 40 -4.36 6.96 14.86
N CYS A 41 -4.55 5.67 14.54
CA CYS A 41 -3.45 4.74 14.27
C CYS A 41 -2.67 5.15 13.01
N TRP A 42 -3.36 5.46 11.90
CA TRP A 42 -2.71 5.90 10.66
C TRP A 42 -1.91 7.18 10.83
N LYS A 43 -2.42 8.16 11.58
CA LYS A 43 -1.68 9.40 11.86
C LYS A 43 -0.39 9.12 12.63
N ARG A 44 -0.46 8.27 13.67
CA ARG A 44 0.72 7.89 14.47
C ARG A 44 1.73 7.10 13.65
N LEU A 45 1.26 6.12 12.88
CA LEU A 45 2.10 5.33 11.98
C LEU A 45 2.85 6.21 10.97
N ASN A 46 2.17 7.20 10.38
CA ASN A 46 2.74 8.06 9.34
C ASN A 46 3.67 9.15 9.89
N ASN A 47 3.49 9.58 11.13
CA ASN A 47 4.25 10.68 11.74
C ASN A 47 5.35 10.19 12.68
N SER A 48 5.35 8.93 13.09
CA SER A 48 6.38 8.40 13.98
C SER A 48 7.68 8.13 13.23
N ILE A 49 8.80 8.56 13.82
CA ILE A 49 10.16 8.20 13.43
C ILE A 49 10.60 6.92 14.18
N ASP A 50 10.02 6.69 15.37
CA ASP A 50 10.28 5.53 16.21
C ASP A 50 9.73 4.25 15.58
N GLU A 51 10.60 3.28 15.34
CA GLU A 51 10.28 2.04 14.65
C GLU A 51 9.41 1.09 15.48
N GLU A 52 9.64 1.03 16.81
CA GLU A 52 8.80 0.24 17.73
C GLU A 52 7.38 0.81 17.80
N LYS A 53 7.25 2.12 17.84
CA LYS A 53 5.95 2.80 17.79
C LYS A 53 5.21 2.56 16.48
N ARG A 54 5.93 2.60 15.35
CA ARG A 54 5.38 2.25 14.02
C ARG A 54 4.89 0.80 13.98
N LYS A 55 5.68 -0.12 14.51
CA LYS A 55 5.34 -1.55 14.59
C LYS A 55 4.11 -1.78 15.46
N TYR A 56 4.04 -1.11 16.62
CA TYR A 56 2.87 -1.17 17.49
C TYR A 56 1.60 -0.72 16.76
N PHE A 57 1.58 0.48 16.16
CA PHE A 57 0.39 1.00 15.48
C PHE A 57 0.06 0.25 14.20
N SER A 58 1.03 -0.37 13.52
CA SER A 58 0.75 -1.28 12.40
C SER A 58 -0.03 -2.51 12.84
N LYS A 59 0.33 -3.11 13.99
CA LYS A 59 -0.41 -4.24 14.56
C LYS A 59 -1.79 -3.80 15.05
N GLU A 60 -1.84 -2.67 15.72
CA GLU A 60 -3.06 -2.12 16.28
C GLU A 60 -4.14 -1.90 15.22
N ILE A 61 -3.79 -1.23 14.11
CA ILE A 61 -4.73 -0.98 13.01
C ILE A 61 -5.19 -2.27 12.34
N PHE A 62 -4.32 -3.25 12.23
CA PHE A 62 -4.65 -4.56 11.67
C PHE A 62 -5.66 -5.30 12.54
N GLU A 63 -5.49 -5.30 13.87
CA GLU A 63 -6.44 -5.90 14.80
C GLU A 63 -7.78 -5.16 14.83
N LEU A 64 -7.79 -3.83 14.71
CA LEU A 64 -9.04 -3.06 14.54
C LEU A 64 -9.80 -3.54 13.31
N TYR A 65 -9.15 -3.65 12.15
CA TYR A 65 -9.80 -4.16 10.94
C TYR A 65 -10.33 -5.58 11.08
N LYS A 66 -9.57 -6.47 11.69
CA LYS A 66 -10.04 -7.85 11.96
C LYS A 66 -11.28 -7.84 12.87
N LYS A 67 -11.33 -6.96 13.86
CA LYS A 67 -12.47 -6.82 14.77
C LYS A 67 -13.70 -6.30 14.03
N GLU A 68 -13.55 -5.24 13.22
CA GLU A 68 -14.64 -4.70 12.42
C GLU A 68 -15.21 -5.73 11.42
N LEU A 69 -14.34 -6.52 10.77
CA LEU A 69 -14.78 -7.60 9.89
C LEU A 69 -15.60 -8.66 10.65
N ARG A 70 -15.18 -9.04 11.88
CA ARG A 70 -15.93 -9.98 12.72
C ARG A 70 -17.28 -9.43 13.17
N MET A 71 -17.36 -8.13 13.43
CA MET A 71 -18.59 -7.46 13.87
C MET A 71 -19.51 -7.06 12.69
N GLY A 72 -19.06 -7.26 11.42
CA GLY A 72 -19.83 -6.87 10.23
C GLY A 72 -19.86 -5.35 9.97
N LEU A 73 -18.99 -4.57 10.62
CA LEU A 73 -18.94 -3.09 10.54
C LEU A 73 -18.24 -2.56 9.27
N HIS A 74 -18.06 -3.39 8.25
CA HIS A 74 -17.41 -3.03 6.98
C HIS A 74 -18.40 -2.77 5.84
N LYS A 75 -19.69 -3.00 6.07
CA LYS A 75 -20.76 -2.81 5.08
C LYS A 75 -21.47 -1.48 5.32
N TYR A 76 -21.62 -0.70 4.27
CA TYR A 76 -22.28 0.60 4.30
C TYR A 76 -23.72 0.50 3.80
N GLU A 77 -24.46 1.61 3.77
CA GLU A 77 -25.91 1.68 3.46
C GLU A 77 -26.35 0.90 2.21
N GLN A 78 -25.49 0.77 1.19
CA GLN A 78 -25.76 0.00 -0.03
C GLN A 78 -25.44 -1.50 0.10
N GLY A 79 -25.03 -1.97 1.30
CA GLY A 79 -24.64 -3.37 1.54
C GLY A 79 -23.24 -3.74 1.02
N TYR A 80 -22.49 -2.79 0.44
CA TYR A 80 -21.14 -3.02 -0.08
C TYR A 80 -20.08 -2.49 0.87
N MET A 81 -18.90 -3.16 0.85
CA MET A 81 -17.68 -2.61 1.43
C MET A 81 -17.14 -1.50 0.51
N ARG A 82 -16.76 -0.37 1.08
CA ARG A 82 -16.13 0.70 0.30
C ARG A 82 -14.73 0.29 -0.16
N ILE A 83 -14.38 0.61 -1.41
CA ILE A 83 -13.09 0.27 -2.00
C ILE A 83 -11.90 0.76 -1.19
N TYR A 84 -11.97 1.95 -0.60
CA TYR A 84 -10.89 2.46 0.24
C TYR A 84 -10.72 1.66 1.55
N LYS A 85 -11.81 1.13 2.13
CA LYS A 85 -11.75 0.26 3.31
C LYS A 85 -11.03 -1.04 2.96
N PHE A 86 -11.42 -1.68 1.85
CA PHE A 86 -10.74 -2.87 1.34
C PHE A 86 -9.24 -2.62 1.13
N ARG A 87 -8.87 -1.50 0.49
CA ARG A 87 -7.46 -1.12 0.28
C ARG A 87 -6.71 -0.86 1.58
N ASN A 88 -7.33 -0.21 2.56
CA ASN A 88 -6.71 0.05 3.85
C ASN A 88 -6.44 -1.26 4.61
N ILE A 89 -7.38 -2.19 4.60
CA ILE A 89 -7.21 -3.54 5.18
C ILE A 89 -6.08 -4.28 4.46
N HIS A 90 -6.07 -4.26 3.11
CA HIS A 90 -5.00 -4.84 2.30
C HIS A 90 -3.63 -4.27 2.69
N MET A 91 -3.50 -2.95 2.78
CA MET A 91 -2.23 -2.30 3.14
C MET A 91 -1.78 -2.61 4.56
N ALA A 92 -2.71 -2.71 5.51
CA ALA A 92 -2.39 -3.07 6.89
C ALA A 92 -1.82 -4.50 6.99
N ALA A 93 -2.44 -5.46 6.32
CA ALA A 93 -1.96 -6.84 6.25
C ALA A 93 -0.62 -6.96 5.51
N LEU A 94 -0.47 -6.24 4.38
CA LEU A 94 0.77 -6.20 3.60
C LEU A 94 1.95 -5.65 4.40
N ASN A 95 1.75 -4.57 5.16
CA ASN A 95 2.78 -3.96 6.01
C ASN A 95 3.28 -4.92 7.11
N LEU A 96 2.43 -5.82 7.57
CA LEU A 96 2.77 -6.85 8.55
C LEU A 96 3.26 -8.15 7.92
N LYS A 97 3.27 -8.24 6.58
CA LYS A 97 3.60 -9.45 5.81
C LYS A 97 2.65 -10.63 6.09
N GLU A 98 1.41 -10.34 6.46
CA GLU A 98 0.35 -11.32 6.72
C GLU A 98 -0.26 -11.82 5.39
N TYR A 99 0.58 -12.45 4.54
CA TYR A 99 0.23 -12.79 3.15
C TYR A 99 -0.88 -13.84 3.06
N ASP A 100 -0.85 -14.86 3.92
CA ASP A 100 -1.87 -15.92 3.93
C ASP A 100 -3.23 -15.35 4.34
N TRP A 101 -3.23 -14.57 5.42
CA TRP A 101 -4.43 -13.86 5.85
C TRP A 101 -4.97 -12.89 4.78
N LEU A 102 -4.08 -12.18 4.09
CA LEU A 102 -4.46 -11.24 3.03
C LEU A 102 -5.08 -11.96 1.82
N GLU A 103 -4.57 -13.13 1.47
CA GLU A 103 -5.15 -13.97 0.42
C GLU A 103 -6.55 -14.45 0.81
N ASP A 104 -6.73 -14.97 2.02
CA ASP A 104 -8.03 -15.41 2.56
C ASP A 104 -9.02 -14.25 2.65
N PHE A 105 -8.59 -13.09 3.16
CA PHE A 105 -9.39 -11.86 3.16
C PHE A 105 -9.85 -11.50 1.75
N THR A 106 -8.93 -11.49 0.79
CA THR A 106 -9.22 -11.14 -0.60
C THR A 106 -10.28 -12.08 -1.19
N ARG A 107 -10.08 -13.40 -1.07
CA ARG A 107 -11.01 -14.43 -1.59
C ARG A 107 -12.38 -14.35 -0.96
N LYS A 108 -12.46 -14.02 0.32
CA LYS A 108 -13.71 -13.92 1.07
C LYS A 108 -14.48 -12.63 0.77
N TYR A 109 -13.79 -11.48 0.75
CA TYR A 109 -14.44 -10.17 0.81
C TYR A 109 -14.50 -9.41 -0.52
N TYR A 110 -13.81 -9.84 -1.60
CA TYR A 110 -13.88 -9.12 -2.88
C TYR A 110 -15.30 -9.04 -3.46
N LYS A 111 -16.15 -10.05 -3.20
CA LYS A 111 -17.56 -10.06 -3.64
C LYS A 111 -18.43 -9.06 -2.89
N GLU A 112 -17.96 -8.57 -1.75
CA GLU A 112 -18.64 -7.54 -0.98
C GLU A 112 -18.33 -6.12 -1.46
N LEU A 113 -17.40 -5.94 -2.39
CA LEU A 113 -17.21 -4.69 -3.12
C LEU A 113 -18.35 -4.46 -4.12
N ALA A 114 -18.57 -3.19 -4.52
CA ALA A 114 -19.44 -2.89 -5.65
C ALA A 114 -18.95 -3.61 -6.92
N PRO A 115 -19.84 -4.11 -7.79
CA PRO A 115 -19.50 -4.99 -8.90
C PRO A 115 -18.34 -4.52 -9.78
N GLU A 116 -18.26 -3.22 -10.05
CA GLU A 116 -17.24 -2.60 -10.89
C GLU A 116 -15.81 -2.70 -10.33
N TYR A 117 -15.65 -2.91 -9.01
CA TYR A 117 -14.33 -3.00 -8.37
C TYR A 117 -13.86 -4.43 -8.10
N ARG A 118 -14.76 -5.42 -8.15
CA ARG A 118 -14.50 -6.79 -7.68
C ARG A 118 -13.30 -7.42 -8.33
N GLU A 119 -13.33 -7.59 -9.63
CA GLU A 119 -12.28 -8.28 -10.38
C GLU A 119 -10.95 -7.55 -10.31
N ASN A 120 -10.97 -6.22 -10.42
CA ASN A 120 -9.75 -5.42 -10.34
C ASN A 120 -9.09 -5.52 -8.97
N MET A 121 -9.87 -5.45 -7.87
CA MET A 121 -9.30 -5.55 -6.51
C MET A 121 -8.89 -6.97 -6.16
N TYR A 122 -9.61 -7.99 -6.67
CA TYR A 122 -9.22 -9.38 -6.53
C TYR A 122 -7.85 -9.64 -7.19
N ASN A 123 -7.72 -9.30 -8.47
CA ASN A 123 -6.49 -9.47 -9.22
C ASN A 123 -5.34 -8.65 -8.61
N TYR A 124 -5.59 -7.39 -8.22
CA TYR A 124 -4.58 -6.54 -7.59
C TYR A 124 -4.04 -7.15 -6.29
N SER A 125 -4.93 -7.56 -5.38
CA SER A 125 -4.50 -8.10 -4.09
C SER A 125 -3.72 -9.40 -4.23
N LEU A 126 -4.18 -10.32 -5.07
CA LEU A 126 -3.48 -11.58 -5.30
C LEU A 126 -2.17 -11.40 -6.06
N ALA A 127 -2.10 -10.41 -6.98
CA ALA A 127 -0.86 -10.06 -7.66
C ALA A 127 0.21 -9.57 -6.68
N VAL A 128 -0.17 -8.69 -5.73
CA VAL A 128 0.75 -8.18 -4.69
C VAL A 128 1.21 -9.32 -3.77
N VAL A 129 0.32 -10.23 -3.38
CA VAL A 129 0.69 -11.42 -2.58
C VAL A 129 1.67 -12.30 -3.36
N SER A 130 1.37 -12.60 -4.64
CA SER A 130 2.25 -13.40 -5.51
C SER A 130 3.64 -12.78 -5.64
N PHE A 131 3.73 -11.47 -5.85
CA PHE A 131 5.00 -10.74 -5.89
C PHE A 131 5.82 -10.93 -4.61
N ASN A 132 5.19 -10.74 -3.46
CA ASN A 132 5.88 -10.82 -2.18
C ASN A 132 6.30 -12.25 -1.78
N ARG A 133 5.69 -13.26 -2.42
CA ARG A 133 6.10 -14.68 -2.33
C ARG A 133 7.14 -15.07 -3.38
N GLY A 134 7.59 -14.14 -4.22
CA GLY A 134 8.57 -14.40 -5.28
C GLY A 134 7.99 -15.05 -6.55
N ASN A 135 6.66 -15.20 -6.65
CA ASN A 135 6.02 -15.73 -7.85
C ASN A 135 5.70 -14.59 -8.82
N TYR A 136 6.74 -14.10 -9.51
CA TYR A 136 6.66 -12.90 -10.33
C TYR A 136 5.84 -13.11 -11.62
N GLU A 137 5.91 -14.29 -12.25
CA GLU A 137 5.13 -14.61 -13.44
C GLU A 137 3.63 -14.60 -13.16
N ASN A 138 3.21 -15.23 -12.04
CA ASN A 138 1.81 -15.19 -11.65
C ASN A 138 1.37 -13.78 -11.28
N SER A 139 2.23 -13.01 -10.61
CA SER A 139 1.98 -11.61 -10.31
C SER A 139 1.76 -10.79 -11.59
N LEU A 140 2.62 -10.96 -12.60
CA LEU A 140 2.50 -10.29 -13.90
C LEU A 140 1.18 -10.64 -14.58
N LYS A 141 0.81 -11.93 -14.61
CA LYS A 141 -0.45 -12.41 -15.19
C LYS A 141 -1.66 -11.75 -14.52
N LEU A 142 -1.67 -11.69 -13.19
CA LEU A 142 -2.77 -11.08 -12.44
C LEU A 142 -2.87 -9.57 -12.68
N PHE A 143 -1.74 -8.85 -12.67
CA PHE A 143 -1.74 -7.41 -12.98
C PHE A 143 -2.17 -7.12 -14.42
N SER A 144 -1.86 -7.98 -15.39
CA SER A 144 -2.27 -7.82 -16.78
C SER A 144 -3.79 -7.95 -16.99
N ASN A 145 -4.50 -8.57 -16.06
CA ASN A 145 -5.96 -8.69 -16.09
C ASN A 145 -6.69 -7.45 -15.53
N ILE A 146 -5.97 -6.49 -14.94
CA ILE A 146 -6.58 -5.30 -14.33
C ILE A 146 -7.00 -4.31 -15.41
N LYS A 147 -8.30 -3.95 -15.40
CA LYS A 147 -8.85 -2.87 -16.22
C LYS A 147 -8.67 -1.54 -15.49
N TYR A 148 -8.13 -0.55 -16.19
CA TYR A 148 -7.69 0.72 -15.57
C TYR A 148 -8.82 1.76 -15.38
N ASP A 149 -9.98 1.35 -14.92
CA ASP A 149 -11.13 2.24 -14.72
C ASP A 149 -11.00 3.14 -13.49
N TYR A 150 -10.13 2.76 -12.54
CA TYR A 150 -9.87 3.53 -11.32
C TYR A 150 -8.46 4.10 -11.30
N PHE A 151 -8.35 5.43 -11.20
CA PHE A 151 -7.09 6.17 -11.35
C PHE A 151 -5.95 5.70 -10.42
N ASN A 152 -6.22 5.57 -9.12
CA ASN A 152 -5.18 5.17 -8.17
C ASN A 152 -4.68 3.74 -8.45
N LEU A 153 -5.58 2.85 -8.87
CA LEU A 153 -5.22 1.48 -9.23
C LEU A 153 -4.28 1.46 -10.45
N LYS A 154 -4.50 2.36 -11.42
CA LYS A 154 -3.64 2.50 -12.61
C LYS A 154 -2.21 2.86 -12.24
N VAL A 155 -2.01 3.78 -11.31
CA VAL A 155 -0.68 4.21 -10.85
C VAL A 155 0.00 3.12 -10.05
N ASP A 156 -0.73 2.54 -9.08
CA ASP A 156 -0.21 1.46 -8.25
C ASP A 156 0.20 0.24 -9.11
N THR A 157 -0.64 -0.14 -10.09
CA THR A 157 -0.33 -1.23 -11.02
C THR A 157 0.94 -0.96 -11.83
N LYS A 158 1.10 0.27 -12.37
CA LYS A 158 2.33 0.63 -13.10
C LYS A 158 3.58 0.50 -12.21
N ASN A 159 3.50 0.95 -10.98
CA ASN A 159 4.62 0.82 -10.03
C ASN A 159 4.95 -0.66 -9.78
N TRP A 160 3.96 -1.52 -9.49
CA TRP A 160 4.18 -2.95 -9.29
C TRP A 160 4.72 -3.64 -10.55
N MET A 161 4.20 -3.32 -11.74
CA MET A 161 4.68 -3.90 -13.00
C MET A 161 6.16 -3.58 -13.24
N LEU A 162 6.63 -2.37 -12.90
CA LEU A 162 8.06 -2.04 -12.98
C LEU A 162 8.90 -2.96 -12.07
N LEU A 163 8.46 -3.19 -10.83
CA LEU A 163 9.16 -4.11 -9.93
C LEU A 163 9.23 -5.52 -10.53
N ILE A 164 8.11 -6.00 -11.07
CA ILE A 164 8.03 -7.33 -11.70
C ILE A 164 8.95 -7.42 -12.92
N TYR A 165 8.97 -6.40 -13.77
CA TYR A 165 9.85 -6.38 -14.94
C TYR A 165 11.33 -6.44 -14.55
N TYR A 166 11.71 -5.78 -13.45
CA TYR A 166 13.07 -5.88 -12.92
C TYR A 166 13.39 -7.31 -12.44
N GLU A 167 12.49 -7.94 -11.68
CA GLU A 167 12.70 -9.29 -11.14
C GLU A 167 12.75 -10.35 -12.25
N LEU A 168 11.93 -10.19 -13.31
CA LEU A 168 11.90 -11.08 -14.47
C LEU A 168 12.91 -10.71 -15.57
N ASN A 169 13.74 -9.69 -15.35
CA ASN A 169 14.71 -9.19 -16.34
C ASN A 169 14.07 -8.75 -17.68
N LEU A 170 12.86 -8.22 -17.65
CA LEU A 170 12.07 -7.75 -18.81
C LEU A 170 12.36 -6.26 -19.07
N MET A 171 13.58 -5.93 -19.52
CA MET A 171 14.05 -4.55 -19.54
C MET A 171 13.43 -3.69 -20.64
N GLU A 172 13.16 -4.23 -21.81
CA GLU A 172 12.46 -3.51 -22.89
C GLU A 172 11.05 -3.08 -22.44
N GLN A 173 10.33 -4.00 -21.78
CA GLN A 173 9.02 -3.71 -21.21
C GLN A 173 9.10 -2.65 -20.11
N ALA A 174 10.14 -2.68 -19.28
CA ALA A 174 10.38 -1.68 -18.25
C ALA A 174 10.59 -0.29 -18.86
N TYR A 175 11.44 -0.14 -19.87
CA TYR A 175 11.66 1.14 -20.54
C TYR A 175 10.39 1.67 -21.22
N SER A 176 9.68 0.83 -21.95
CA SER A 176 8.41 1.19 -22.57
C SER A 176 7.38 1.67 -21.53
N LEU A 177 7.30 0.98 -20.38
CA LEU A 177 6.41 1.36 -19.30
C LEU A 177 6.82 2.69 -18.65
N ILE A 178 8.12 2.91 -18.44
CA ILE A 178 8.66 4.18 -17.90
C ILE A 178 8.25 5.36 -18.77
N ASP A 179 8.42 5.27 -20.08
CA ASP A 179 8.09 6.35 -21.02
C ASP A 179 6.60 6.67 -21.01
N SER A 180 5.76 5.61 -21.09
CA SER A 180 4.31 5.77 -21.01
C SER A 180 3.87 6.37 -19.66
N TYR A 181 4.56 6.02 -18.58
CA TYR A 181 4.24 6.49 -17.24
C TYR A 181 4.65 7.95 -17.04
N LYS A 182 5.85 8.35 -17.46
CA LYS A 182 6.29 9.75 -17.46
C LYS A 182 5.32 10.64 -18.24
N HIS A 183 4.92 10.18 -19.43
CA HIS A 183 3.95 10.89 -20.26
C HIS A 183 2.59 11.05 -19.57
N PHE A 184 2.10 9.98 -18.93
CA PHE A 184 0.86 10.00 -18.15
C PHE A 184 0.94 11.00 -16.98
N LEU A 185 2.05 11.02 -16.22
CA LEU A 185 2.25 11.96 -15.11
C LEU A 185 2.30 13.42 -15.62
N ALA A 186 2.95 13.66 -16.76
CA ALA A 186 3.05 14.99 -17.33
C ALA A 186 1.69 15.54 -17.82
N LYS A 187 0.93 14.73 -18.57
CA LYS A 187 -0.35 15.14 -19.16
C LYS A 187 -1.49 15.31 -18.16
N ASN A 188 -1.46 14.63 -17.03
CA ASN A 188 -2.58 14.65 -16.10
C ASN A 188 -2.54 15.89 -15.19
N LYS A 189 -3.33 16.90 -15.52
CA LYS A 189 -3.38 18.18 -14.79
C LYS A 189 -4.02 18.06 -13.40
N ASN A 190 -4.81 17.03 -13.15
CA ASN A 190 -5.53 16.83 -11.88
C ASN A 190 -4.65 16.21 -10.78
N LEU A 191 -3.40 15.83 -11.10
CA LEU A 191 -2.47 15.29 -10.13
C LEU A 191 -1.78 16.40 -9.36
N SER A 192 -1.74 16.27 -8.03
CA SER A 192 -0.97 17.19 -7.20
C SER A 192 0.52 17.12 -7.54
N THR A 193 1.22 18.26 -7.41
CA THR A 193 2.66 18.35 -7.64
C THR A 193 3.43 17.36 -6.79
N LEU A 194 3.03 17.16 -5.52
CA LEU A 194 3.65 16.21 -4.60
C LEU A 194 3.49 14.77 -5.09
N PHE A 195 2.30 14.41 -5.58
CA PHE A 195 2.04 13.08 -6.12
C PHE A 195 2.93 12.79 -7.34
N LYS A 196 2.99 13.74 -8.30
CA LYS A 196 3.88 13.64 -9.47
C LYS A 196 5.33 13.49 -9.06
N LYS A 197 5.82 14.33 -8.14
CA LYS A 197 7.19 14.30 -7.65
C LYS A 197 7.54 12.94 -7.05
N ASN A 198 6.70 12.39 -6.16
CA ASN A 198 6.98 11.11 -5.51
C ASN A 198 7.11 9.96 -6.52
N ASN A 199 6.26 9.95 -7.56
CA ASN A 199 6.34 8.93 -8.61
C ASN A 199 7.56 9.14 -9.52
N LEU A 200 7.90 10.37 -9.88
CA LEU A 200 9.10 10.67 -10.66
C LEU A 200 10.38 10.36 -9.88
N ASP A 201 10.42 10.62 -8.59
CA ASP A 201 11.55 10.26 -7.72
C ASP A 201 11.77 8.74 -7.72
N PHE A 202 10.70 7.94 -7.59
CA PHE A 202 10.78 6.49 -7.71
C PHE A 202 11.32 6.07 -9.09
N LEU A 203 10.74 6.59 -10.18
CA LEU A 203 11.19 6.28 -11.54
C LEU A 203 12.67 6.60 -11.76
N ASN A 204 13.15 7.73 -11.22
CA ASN A 204 14.56 8.11 -11.35
C ASN A 204 15.51 7.12 -10.68
N TYR A 205 15.20 6.63 -9.47
CA TYR A 205 16.01 5.61 -8.82
C TYR A 205 15.88 4.25 -9.50
N TYR A 206 14.69 3.90 -9.96
CA TYR A 206 14.45 2.67 -10.71
C TYR A 206 15.28 2.64 -12.01
N ILE A 207 15.31 3.74 -12.78
CA ILE A 207 16.11 3.87 -14.00
C ILE A 207 17.61 3.68 -13.70
N LYS A 208 18.12 4.28 -12.63
CA LYS A 208 19.51 4.09 -12.21
C LYS A 208 19.81 2.61 -11.94
N LEU A 209 18.91 1.90 -11.25
CA LEU A 209 19.08 0.46 -10.98
C LEU A 209 19.15 -0.39 -12.26
N ILE A 210 18.22 -0.17 -13.21
CA ILE A 210 18.22 -0.97 -14.45
C ILE A 210 19.42 -0.64 -15.33
N LYS A 211 19.88 0.61 -15.39
CA LYS A 211 21.10 1.01 -16.10
C LYS A 211 22.35 0.38 -15.50
N PHE A 212 22.50 0.41 -14.19
CA PHE A 212 23.60 -0.27 -13.51
C PHE A 212 23.61 -1.77 -13.81
N LYS A 213 22.43 -2.41 -13.73
CA LYS A 213 22.29 -3.86 -13.92
C LYS A 213 22.59 -4.32 -15.35
N ASN A 214 22.19 -3.53 -16.37
CA ASN A 214 22.19 -3.98 -17.77
C ASN A 214 23.16 -3.24 -18.68
N GLU A 215 23.43 -1.97 -18.41
CA GLU A 215 24.24 -1.12 -19.29
C GLU A 215 25.65 -0.91 -18.76
N SER A 216 26.02 -1.52 -17.63
CA SER A 216 27.30 -1.34 -16.94
C SER A 216 27.63 0.15 -16.68
N GLU A 217 26.59 0.98 -16.54
CA GLU A 217 26.78 2.40 -16.21
C GLU A 217 27.37 2.51 -14.80
N VAL A 218 28.44 3.29 -14.65
CA VAL A 218 29.08 3.49 -13.34
C VAL A 218 28.19 4.37 -12.48
N ILE A 219 27.52 3.76 -11.51
CA ILE A 219 26.66 4.42 -10.54
C ILE A 219 27.18 4.14 -9.14
N ASP A 220 27.36 5.20 -8.34
CA ASP A 220 27.71 5.08 -6.93
C ASP A 220 26.49 4.58 -6.13
N LEU A 221 26.39 3.25 -5.96
CA LEU A 221 25.31 2.58 -5.26
C LEU A 221 25.29 2.93 -3.76
N ASP A 222 26.44 3.12 -3.13
CA ASP A 222 26.51 3.48 -1.70
C ASP A 222 25.94 4.88 -1.46
N ARG A 223 26.29 5.82 -2.32
CA ARG A 223 25.71 7.16 -2.30
C ARG A 223 24.19 7.10 -2.53
N MET A 224 23.75 6.34 -3.52
CA MET A 224 22.33 6.17 -3.84
C MET A 224 21.57 5.55 -2.66
N LYS A 225 22.15 4.56 -1.97
CA LYS A 225 21.59 3.95 -0.75
C LYS A 225 21.41 4.99 0.36
N LYS A 226 22.43 5.83 0.59
CA LYS A 226 22.35 6.92 1.58
C LYS A 226 21.26 7.93 1.24
N GLU A 227 21.19 8.37 -0.02
CA GLU A 227 20.16 9.31 -0.50
C GLU A 227 18.74 8.75 -0.30
N ILE A 228 18.49 7.49 -0.65
CA ILE A 228 17.20 6.82 -0.48
C ILE A 228 16.88 6.66 1.02
N SER A 229 17.84 6.24 1.83
CA SER A 229 17.67 6.04 3.27
C SER A 229 17.26 7.33 3.98
N ALA A 230 17.82 8.46 3.60
CA ALA A 230 17.51 9.78 4.16
C ALA A 230 16.12 10.32 3.78
N ARG A 231 15.47 9.76 2.75
CA ARG A 231 14.13 10.20 2.34
C ARG A 231 13.06 9.65 3.28
N GLY A 232 12.20 10.51 3.82
CA GLY A 232 11.08 10.11 4.67
C GLY A 232 10.04 9.27 3.92
N LYS A 233 9.60 9.74 2.75
CA LYS A 233 8.59 9.06 1.91
C LYS A 233 9.14 8.85 0.51
N LEU A 234 9.23 7.59 0.08
CA LEU A 234 9.57 7.19 -1.27
C LEU A 234 8.78 5.92 -1.62
N ILE A 235 8.19 5.89 -2.81
CA ILE A 235 7.44 4.74 -3.31
C ILE A 235 8.40 3.55 -3.42
N HIS A 236 7.98 2.39 -2.91
CA HIS A 236 8.78 1.15 -2.89
C HIS A 236 10.20 1.30 -2.32
N LYS A 237 10.40 2.21 -1.35
CA LYS A 237 11.70 2.47 -0.71
C LYS A 237 12.40 1.18 -0.25
N GLY A 238 11.66 0.31 0.44
CA GLY A 238 12.22 -0.97 0.96
C GLY A 238 12.68 -1.91 -0.15
N TRP A 239 11.97 -1.95 -1.29
CA TRP A 239 12.38 -2.73 -2.45
C TRP A 239 13.64 -2.15 -3.10
N LEU A 240 13.69 -0.83 -3.32
CA LEU A 240 14.86 -0.15 -3.87
C LEU A 240 16.13 -0.42 -3.04
N LEU A 241 16.03 -0.31 -1.72
CA LEU A 241 17.17 -0.57 -0.82
C LEU A 241 17.65 -2.00 -0.89
N ARG A 242 16.73 -2.99 -0.91
CA ARG A 242 17.12 -4.40 -1.08
C ARG A 242 17.83 -4.65 -2.40
N LYS A 243 17.34 -4.07 -3.52
CA LYS A 243 17.99 -4.27 -4.82
C LYS A 243 19.37 -3.62 -4.89
N ILE A 244 19.57 -2.48 -4.24
CA ILE A 244 20.92 -1.90 -4.12
C ILE A 244 21.84 -2.83 -3.31
N GLU A 245 21.36 -3.37 -2.19
CA GLU A 245 22.13 -4.32 -1.37
C GLU A 245 22.51 -5.58 -2.13
N GLU A 246 21.58 -6.15 -2.92
CA GLU A 246 21.84 -7.29 -3.79
C GLU A 246 22.88 -6.99 -4.90
N LEU A 247 23.01 -5.73 -5.35
CA LEU A 247 23.97 -5.32 -6.37
C LEU A 247 25.36 -4.96 -5.80
N ILE A 248 25.43 -4.63 -4.51
CA ILE A 248 26.70 -4.33 -3.81
C ILE A 248 27.36 -5.62 -3.31
N ALA A 249 26.58 -6.65 -2.96
CA ALA A 249 27.05 -7.94 -2.45
C ALA A 249 27.79 -8.76 -3.51
#